data_0364026266873bcdad7e224e19690b8d
#
_entry.id   0364026266873bcdad7e224e19690b8d
#
_cell.length_a   1.000
_cell.length_b   1.000
_cell.length_c   1.000
_cell.angle_alpha   90.00
_cell.angle_beta   90.00
_cell.angle_gamma   90.00
#
_symmetry.space_group_name_H-M   'P 1'
#
loop_
_entity.id
_entity.type
_entity.pdbx_description
1 polymer ?
#
loop_
_entity_poly.entity_id
_entity_poly.type
_entity_poly.pdbx_seq_one_letter_code
_entity_poly.pdbx_strand_id
1 'polypeptide(L)'
;MKTIYILLTRSGTLLSKLVYAATGSSYTHASMAFDAELSCLYSSTRKNGYTMFPAGPSKEYLNKGVFRLRDDAPCALYALEVSDEAYFRALHRAEEFMRLSEEYSFNILGLILCGLHIRWQRRRHYFCSQFVSEVLEQSGALALPKDSTLMHPSDYTTLPGLECLYTGPLRELPQRQQMELGEAESVVGVYIGLALGMAKSQVRRVRRWL
;
A
#
# COMPACT_ATOMS: atom_id res chain seq x y z
N MET A 1 11.73 -22.16 -1.08
CA MET A 1 11.52 -20.84 -0.44
C MET A 1 11.04 -19.87 -1.49
N LYS A 2 10.20 -18.93 -1.14
CA LYS A 2 9.61 -17.88 -2.01
C LYS A 2 9.83 -16.52 -1.40
N THR A 3 9.72 -15.48 -2.21
CA THR A 3 10.00 -14.11 -1.76
C THR A 3 8.72 -13.29 -1.77
N ILE A 4 8.45 -12.58 -0.67
CA ILE A 4 7.46 -11.51 -0.58
C ILE A 4 8.21 -10.18 -0.67
N TYR A 5 7.72 -9.26 -1.49
CA TYR A 5 8.32 -7.94 -1.66
C TYR A 5 7.50 -6.89 -0.93
N ILE A 6 8.18 -5.94 -0.29
CA ILE A 6 7.55 -4.81 0.42
C ILE A 6 8.10 -3.53 -0.19
N LEU A 7 7.22 -2.75 -0.80
CA LEU A 7 7.53 -1.44 -1.36
C LEU A 7 7.06 -0.34 -0.42
N LEU A 8 7.99 0.47 0.04
CA LEU A 8 7.74 1.66 0.84
C LEU A 8 7.86 2.91 -0.04
N THR A 9 6.94 3.86 0.09
CA THR A 9 6.98 5.11 -0.71
C THR A 9 6.55 6.33 0.10
N ARG A 10 6.97 7.53 -0.38
CA ARG A 10 6.50 8.82 0.13
C ARG A 10 6.03 9.71 -1.02
N SER A 11 4.79 9.56 -1.42
CA SER A 11 4.22 10.18 -2.62
C SER A 11 3.95 11.69 -2.53
N GLY A 12 4.14 12.33 -1.37
CA GLY A 12 3.88 13.77 -1.17
C GLY A 12 2.42 14.22 -1.35
N THR A 13 1.48 13.27 -1.46
CA THR A 13 0.04 13.57 -1.55
C THR A 13 -0.50 14.06 -0.19
N LEU A 14 -1.72 14.61 -0.17
CA LEU A 14 -2.34 15.09 1.08
C LEU A 14 -2.37 13.99 2.16
N LEU A 15 -2.75 12.76 1.80
CA LEU A 15 -2.74 11.62 2.72
C LEU A 15 -1.30 11.30 3.19
N SER A 16 -0.33 11.32 2.29
CA SER A 16 1.09 11.13 2.62
C SER A 16 1.60 12.20 3.59
N LYS A 17 1.20 13.47 3.40
CA LYS A 17 1.55 14.57 4.32
C LYS A 17 0.91 14.39 5.70
N LEU A 18 -0.34 13.90 5.76
CA LEU A 18 -1.02 13.56 7.01
C LEU A 18 -0.31 12.43 7.76
N VAL A 19 0.07 11.36 7.04
CA VAL A 19 0.84 10.25 7.62
C VAL A 19 2.18 10.76 8.16
N TYR A 20 2.90 11.56 7.38
CA TYR A 20 4.17 12.15 7.81
C TYR A 20 4.02 13.02 9.06
N ALA A 21 3.01 13.88 9.09
CA ALA A 21 2.76 14.76 10.25
C ALA A 21 2.39 13.95 11.51
N ALA A 22 1.67 12.83 11.34
CA ALA A 22 1.25 11.99 12.46
C ALA A 22 2.37 11.07 12.98
N THR A 23 3.33 10.66 12.12
CA THR A 23 4.27 9.58 12.45
C THR A 23 5.75 10.00 12.39
N GLY A 24 6.09 11.14 11.78
CA GLY A 24 7.48 11.53 11.49
C GLY A 24 8.22 10.58 10.54
N SER A 25 7.51 9.65 9.92
CA SER A 25 8.05 8.50 9.19
C SER A 25 8.64 8.92 7.83
N SER A 26 9.87 8.46 7.50
CA SER A 26 10.52 8.74 6.21
C SER A 26 9.70 8.22 5.03
N TYR A 27 8.97 7.11 5.20
CA TYR A 27 8.02 6.56 4.25
C TYR A 27 6.61 6.66 4.83
N THR A 28 5.63 6.93 3.97
CA THR A 28 4.25 7.21 4.38
C THR A 28 3.24 6.24 3.78
N HIS A 29 3.73 5.27 2.99
CA HIS A 29 2.92 4.23 2.38
C HIS A 29 3.71 2.92 2.32
N ALA A 30 3.02 1.80 2.52
CA ALA A 30 3.54 0.45 2.40
C ALA A 30 2.59 -0.37 1.54
N SER A 31 3.14 -1.12 0.60
CA SER A 31 2.47 -2.12 -0.20
C SER A 31 3.31 -3.38 -0.33
N MET A 32 2.69 -4.50 -0.66
CA MET A 32 3.38 -5.77 -0.82
C MET A 32 3.09 -6.39 -2.18
N ALA A 33 4.05 -7.16 -2.71
CA ALA A 33 3.92 -7.93 -3.94
C ALA A 33 4.41 -9.36 -3.74
N PHE A 34 3.97 -10.24 -4.64
CA PHE A 34 4.27 -11.67 -4.61
C PHE A 34 5.09 -12.13 -5.83
N ASP A 35 5.54 -11.20 -6.66
CA ASP A 35 6.41 -11.43 -7.81
C ASP A 35 7.53 -10.39 -7.85
N ALA A 36 8.68 -10.77 -8.44
CA ALA A 36 9.86 -9.93 -8.53
C ALA A 36 9.67 -8.73 -9.47
N GLU A 37 8.76 -8.83 -10.41
CA GLU A 37 8.40 -7.81 -11.38
C GLU A 37 7.53 -6.73 -10.76
N LEU A 38 6.98 -6.93 -9.55
CA LEU A 38 6.00 -6.07 -8.89
C LEU A 38 4.79 -5.80 -9.78
N SER A 39 4.35 -6.82 -10.51
CA SER A 39 3.25 -6.73 -11.48
C SER A 39 1.94 -6.24 -10.84
N CYS A 40 1.75 -6.55 -9.56
CA CYS A 40 0.61 -6.14 -8.77
C CYS A 40 1.04 -5.91 -7.31
N LEU A 41 0.73 -4.74 -6.80
CA LEU A 41 0.96 -4.37 -5.41
C LEU A 41 -0.36 -4.42 -4.63
N TYR A 42 -0.33 -4.96 -3.43
CA TYR A 42 -1.46 -5.08 -2.52
C TYR A 42 -1.28 -4.13 -1.33
N SER A 43 -2.29 -3.33 -1.04
CA SER A 43 -2.27 -2.41 0.09
C SER A 43 -3.68 -2.03 0.55
N SER A 44 -3.80 -1.30 1.65
CA SER A 44 -4.99 -0.53 1.99
C SER A 44 -4.74 0.93 1.60
N THR A 45 -5.38 1.36 0.51
CA THR A 45 -5.12 2.63 -0.16
C THR A 45 -6.34 3.16 -0.92
N ARG A 46 -6.14 4.02 -1.91
CA ARG A 46 -7.20 4.56 -2.78
C ARG A 46 -7.75 3.48 -3.71
N LYS A 47 -9.05 3.20 -3.65
CA LYS A 47 -9.68 2.15 -4.47
C LYS A 47 -9.70 2.46 -5.98
N ASN A 48 -9.58 3.74 -6.36
CA ASN A 48 -9.54 4.16 -7.76
C ASN A 48 -8.15 4.68 -8.20
N GLY A 49 -7.15 4.60 -7.33
CA GLY A 49 -5.77 5.01 -7.61
C GLY A 49 -5.52 6.53 -7.67
N TYR A 50 -6.54 7.38 -7.71
CA TYR A 50 -6.39 8.83 -7.93
C TYR A 50 -6.94 9.69 -6.79
N THR A 51 -8.19 9.49 -6.40
CA THR A 51 -8.85 10.29 -5.34
C THR A 51 -8.59 9.70 -3.96
N MET A 52 -8.59 10.54 -2.92
CA MET A 52 -8.37 10.09 -1.54
C MET A 52 -9.43 9.10 -1.08
N PHE A 53 -10.67 9.23 -1.56
CA PHE A 53 -11.79 8.35 -1.25
C PHE A 53 -12.53 7.91 -2.53
N PRO A 54 -13.12 6.70 -2.55
CA PRO A 54 -13.10 5.69 -1.50
C PRO A 54 -11.72 5.07 -1.32
N ALA A 55 -11.39 4.64 -0.09
CA ALA A 55 -10.12 4.03 0.27
C ALA A 55 -10.33 2.78 1.12
N GLY A 56 -9.43 1.81 0.99
CA GLY A 56 -9.46 0.50 1.63
C GLY A 56 -8.56 -0.47 0.89
N PRO A 57 -8.66 -1.79 1.15
CA PRO A 57 -7.88 -2.78 0.42
C PRO A 57 -8.06 -2.65 -1.09
N SER A 58 -6.97 -2.51 -1.82
CA SER A 58 -6.97 -2.40 -3.28
C SER A 58 -5.62 -2.78 -3.89
N LYS A 59 -5.66 -3.14 -5.17
CA LYS A 59 -4.46 -3.38 -5.99
C LYS A 59 -3.93 -2.07 -6.54
N GLU A 60 -2.60 -1.93 -6.54
CA GLU A 60 -1.88 -0.78 -7.10
C GLU A 60 -0.92 -1.27 -8.19
N TYR A 61 -0.55 -0.39 -9.09
CA TYR A 61 0.35 -0.68 -10.20
C TYR A 61 1.36 0.44 -10.35
N LEU A 62 2.64 0.12 -10.57
CA LEU A 62 3.73 1.09 -10.65
C LEU A 62 3.56 2.09 -11.80
N ASN A 63 2.90 1.69 -12.88
CA ASN A 63 2.66 2.50 -14.07
C ASN A 63 1.31 3.26 -14.06
N LYS A 64 0.54 3.21 -12.95
CA LYS A 64 -0.81 3.81 -12.84
C LYS A 64 -0.99 4.66 -11.61
N GLY A 65 -2.05 5.46 -11.63
CA GLY A 65 -2.51 6.23 -10.48
C GLY A 65 -1.46 7.18 -9.91
N VAL A 66 -1.34 7.19 -8.58
CA VAL A 66 -0.41 8.08 -7.87
C VAL A 66 1.04 7.77 -8.19
N PHE A 67 1.41 6.51 -8.39
CA PHE A 67 2.77 6.15 -8.76
C PHE A 67 3.18 6.72 -10.12
N ARG A 68 2.25 6.81 -11.07
CA ARG A 68 2.50 7.46 -12.37
C ARG A 68 2.66 8.98 -12.23
N LEU A 69 1.85 9.61 -11.36
CA LEU A 69 1.87 11.07 -11.14
C LEU A 69 3.02 11.55 -10.25
N ARG A 70 3.63 10.66 -9.48
CA ARG A 70 4.68 10.95 -8.49
C ARG A 70 5.84 9.98 -8.65
N ASP A 71 6.39 9.95 -9.85
CA ASP A 71 7.49 9.07 -10.21
C ASP A 71 8.83 9.47 -9.57
N ASP A 72 8.95 10.71 -9.10
CA ASP A 72 10.07 11.22 -8.30
C ASP A 72 9.99 10.85 -6.80
N ALA A 73 8.89 10.19 -6.37
CA ALA A 73 8.71 9.86 -4.96
C ALA A 73 9.84 8.97 -4.43
N PRO A 74 10.43 9.30 -3.27
CA PRO A 74 11.36 8.41 -2.60
C PRO A 74 10.70 7.07 -2.30
N CYS A 75 11.39 5.98 -2.61
CA CYS A 75 10.94 4.62 -2.30
C CYS A 75 12.08 3.75 -1.80
N ALA A 76 11.70 2.65 -1.15
CA ALA A 76 12.59 1.54 -0.82
C ALA A 76 11.87 0.21 -1.08
N LEU A 77 12.58 -0.73 -1.69
CA LEU A 77 12.10 -2.08 -1.95
C LEU A 77 12.84 -3.06 -1.06
N TYR A 78 12.09 -3.88 -0.35
CA TYR A 78 12.60 -4.94 0.50
C TYR A 78 12.12 -6.30 0.01
N ALA A 79 12.96 -7.32 0.20
CA ALA A 79 12.64 -8.73 0.00
C ALA A 79 12.57 -9.44 1.35
N LEU A 80 11.60 -10.33 1.50
CA LEU A 80 11.43 -11.24 2.63
C LEU A 80 11.37 -12.67 2.10
N GLU A 81 12.38 -13.47 2.39
CA GLU A 81 12.35 -14.90 2.09
C GLU A 81 11.53 -15.66 3.12
N VAL A 82 10.59 -16.46 2.64
CA VAL A 82 9.66 -17.22 3.48
C VAL A 82 9.52 -18.66 2.98
N SER A 83 8.95 -19.51 3.82
CA SER A 83 8.54 -20.85 3.39
C SER A 83 7.43 -20.75 2.33
N ASP A 84 7.34 -21.74 1.46
CA ASP A 84 6.29 -21.81 0.44
C ASP A 84 4.89 -21.75 1.08
N GLU A 85 4.74 -22.41 2.23
CA GLU A 85 3.47 -22.40 2.97
C GLU A 85 3.09 -20.99 3.47
N ALA A 86 4.03 -20.27 4.09
CA ALA A 86 3.79 -18.90 4.56
C ALA A 86 3.51 -17.96 3.39
N TYR A 87 4.22 -18.11 2.27
CA TYR A 87 3.98 -17.35 1.05
C TYR A 87 2.55 -17.54 0.52
N PHE A 88 2.09 -18.79 0.37
CA PHE A 88 0.76 -19.05 -0.15
C PHE A 88 -0.34 -18.63 0.83
N ARG A 89 -0.12 -18.73 2.15
CA ARG A 89 -1.05 -18.17 3.13
C ARG A 89 -1.13 -16.64 3.03
N ALA A 90 0.02 -15.96 2.86
CA ALA A 90 0.07 -14.50 2.70
C ALA A 90 -0.66 -14.06 1.42
N LEU A 91 -0.39 -14.71 0.30
CA LEU A 91 -1.06 -14.43 -0.98
C LEU A 91 -2.58 -14.64 -0.87
N HIS A 92 -2.99 -15.78 -0.32
CA HIS A 92 -4.42 -16.08 -0.11
C HIS A 92 -5.09 -15.00 0.77
N ARG A 93 -4.43 -14.58 1.85
CA ARG A 93 -4.95 -13.55 2.75
C ARG A 93 -5.05 -12.20 2.05
N ALA A 94 -4.05 -11.79 1.28
CA ALA A 94 -4.09 -10.56 0.50
C ALA A 94 -5.23 -10.58 -0.53
N GLU A 95 -5.40 -11.67 -1.27
CA GLU A 95 -6.49 -11.84 -2.24
C GLU A 95 -7.88 -11.87 -1.57
N GLU A 96 -8.01 -12.44 -0.38
CA GLU A 96 -9.24 -12.40 0.40
C GLU A 96 -9.65 -10.96 0.72
N PHE A 97 -8.70 -10.11 1.15
CA PHE A 97 -8.94 -8.68 1.35
C PHE A 97 -9.41 -8.00 0.06
N MET A 98 -8.82 -8.35 -1.09
CA MET A 98 -9.24 -7.78 -2.38
C MET A 98 -10.65 -8.23 -2.76
N ARG A 99 -10.96 -9.51 -2.61
CA ARG A 99 -12.29 -10.07 -2.90
C ARG A 99 -13.39 -9.43 -2.05
N LEU A 100 -13.09 -9.14 -0.79
CA LEU A 100 -14.03 -8.52 0.15
C LEU A 100 -13.83 -7.01 0.27
N SER A 101 -13.15 -6.37 -0.68
CA SER A 101 -12.71 -4.96 -0.56
C SER A 101 -13.86 -3.97 -0.33
N GLU A 102 -15.07 -4.26 -0.80
CA GLU A 102 -16.24 -3.39 -0.57
C GLU A 102 -16.72 -3.41 0.88
N GLU A 103 -16.37 -4.43 1.65
CA GLU A 103 -16.70 -4.55 3.08
C GLU A 103 -15.67 -3.84 3.97
N TYR A 104 -14.52 -3.48 3.40
CA TYR A 104 -13.39 -2.86 4.10
C TYR A 104 -13.26 -1.39 3.76
N SER A 105 -12.74 -0.62 4.70
CA SER A 105 -12.48 0.81 4.55
C SER A 105 -11.11 1.19 5.10
N PHE A 106 -10.61 2.36 4.71
CA PHE A 106 -9.37 2.89 5.23
C PHE A 106 -9.54 3.41 6.67
N ASN A 107 -8.60 3.08 7.54
CA ASN A 107 -8.61 3.43 8.96
C ASN A 107 -7.90 4.76 9.24
N ILE A 108 -8.50 5.89 8.91
CA ILE A 108 -7.90 7.21 9.16
C ILE A 108 -7.68 7.48 10.64
N LEU A 109 -8.69 7.20 11.48
CA LEU A 109 -8.58 7.44 12.91
C LEU A 109 -7.50 6.53 13.54
N GLY A 110 -7.46 5.23 13.13
CA GLY A 110 -6.41 4.32 13.56
C GLY A 110 -5.01 4.79 13.15
N LEU A 111 -4.87 5.40 11.98
CA LEU A 111 -3.60 5.97 11.52
C LEU A 111 -3.15 7.15 12.42
N ILE A 112 -4.06 8.03 12.80
CA ILE A 112 -3.76 9.14 13.71
C ILE A 112 -3.37 8.61 15.09
N LEU A 113 -4.12 7.65 15.62
CA LEU A 113 -3.84 7.01 16.91
C LEU A 113 -2.53 6.21 16.90
N CYS A 114 -2.19 5.58 15.78
CA CYS A 114 -0.89 4.97 15.56
C CYS A 114 0.25 5.97 15.74
N GLY A 115 0.13 7.16 15.13
CA GLY A 115 1.10 8.26 15.31
C GLY A 115 1.24 8.74 16.77
N LEU A 116 0.19 8.57 17.58
CA LEU A 116 0.19 8.86 19.02
C LEU A 116 0.59 7.63 19.88
N HIS A 117 1.01 6.52 19.25
CA HIS A 117 1.33 5.25 19.91
C HIS A 117 0.15 4.63 20.68
N ILE A 118 -1.08 4.92 20.27
CA ILE A 118 -2.31 4.40 20.88
C ILE A 118 -2.80 3.24 20.03
N ARG A 119 -2.80 2.04 20.63
CA ARG A 119 -3.34 0.84 19.99
C ARG A 119 -4.85 0.98 19.82
N TRP A 120 -5.33 0.90 18.59
CA TRP A 120 -6.76 0.94 18.31
C TRP A 120 -7.12 0.13 17.06
N GLN A 121 -7.83 -0.96 17.27
CA GLN A 121 -8.32 -1.84 16.21
C GLN A 121 -9.80 -1.54 15.93
N ARG A 122 -10.12 -1.27 14.69
CA ARG A 122 -11.49 -1.17 14.20
C ARG A 122 -11.77 -2.27 13.19
N ARG A 123 -12.82 -3.05 13.45
CA ARG A 123 -13.21 -4.15 12.57
C ARG A 123 -13.38 -3.66 11.12
N ARG A 124 -12.79 -4.36 10.16
CA ARG A 124 -12.85 -4.07 8.72
C ARG A 124 -12.27 -2.70 8.30
N HIS A 125 -11.41 -2.12 9.12
CA HIS A 125 -10.74 -0.86 8.79
C HIS A 125 -9.23 -1.03 8.95
N TYR A 126 -8.50 -0.78 7.88
CA TYR A 126 -7.03 -0.93 7.85
C TYR A 126 -6.39 0.27 7.16
N PHE A 127 -5.28 0.75 7.68
CA PHE A 127 -4.37 1.62 6.93
C PHE A 127 -3.26 0.78 6.27
N CYS A 128 -2.44 1.37 5.41
CA CYS A 128 -1.52 0.63 4.53
C CYS A 128 -0.54 -0.29 5.27
N SER A 129 0.22 0.23 6.24
CA SER A 129 1.16 -0.58 7.01
C SER A 129 0.45 -1.59 7.92
N GLN A 130 -0.70 -1.26 8.50
CA GLN A 130 -1.51 -2.22 9.25
C GLN A 130 -1.95 -3.39 8.36
N PHE A 131 -2.38 -3.13 7.12
CA PHE A 131 -2.76 -4.18 6.17
C PHE A 131 -1.58 -5.12 5.88
N VAL A 132 -0.41 -4.57 5.53
CA VAL A 132 0.79 -5.37 5.24
C VAL A 132 1.19 -6.19 6.47
N SER A 133 1.21 -5.57 7.65
CA SER A 133 1.53 -6.23 8.93
C SER A 133 0.58 -7.39 9.23
N GLU A 134 -0.71 -7.18 9.09
CA GLU A 134 -1.74 -8.20 9.32
C GLU A 134 -1.56 -9.42 8.41
N VAL A 135 -1.26 -9.19 7.11
CA VAL A 135 -1.01 -10.27 6.16
C VAL A 135 0.24 -11.06 6.53
N LEU A 136 1.35 -10.38 6.86
CA LEU A 136 2.62 -11.02 7.22
C LEU A 136 2.51 -11.82 8.52
N GLU A 137 1.89 -11.26 9.53
CA GLU A 137 1.75 -11.90 10.84
C GLU A 137 0.82 -13.11 10.77
N GLN A 138 -0.39 -12.97 10.21
CA GLN A 138 -1.37 -14.04 10.11
C GLN A 138 -0.93 -15.20 9.21
N SER A 139 -0.10 -14.93 8.22
CA SER A 139 0.48 -15.97 7.36
C SER A 139 1.65 -16.72 8.03
N GLY A 140 2.19 -16.18 9.13
CA GLY A 140 3.42 -16.67 9.73
C GLY A 140 4.66 -16.35 8.90
N ALA A 141 4.57 -15.41 7.95
CA ALA A 141 5.70 -14.97 7.13
C ALA A 141 6.70 -14.14 7.94
N LEU A 142 6.23 -13.34 8.89
CA LEU A 142 7.07 -12.49 9.73
C LEU A 142 6.41 -12.29 11.10
N ALA A 143 7.19 -12.46 12.17
CA ALA A 143 6.78 -12.04 13.51
C ALA A 143 7.04 -10.55 13.68
N LEU A 144 6.02 -9.80 14.10
CA LEU A 144 6.13 -8.36 14.28
C LEU A 144 6.63 -8.00 15.69
N PRO A 145 7.44 -6.95 15.84
CA PRO A 145 7.93 -6.50 17.14
C PRO A 145 6.86 -5.78 17.99
N LYS A 146 5.75 -5.39 17.37
CA LYS A 146 4.62 -4.68 17.99
C LYS A 146 3.33 -4.97 17.24
N ASP A 147 2.20 -4.62 17.85
CA ASP A 147 0.86 -4.79 17.27
C ASP A 147 0.75 -4.15 15.88
N SER A 148 0.07 -4.80 14.95
CA SER A 148 -0.12 -4.34 13.56
C SER A 148 -0.70 -2.92 13.47
N THR A 149 -1.55 -2.52 14.44
CA THR A 149 -2.13 -1.18 14.52
C THR A 149 -1.14 -0.08 14.91
N LEU A 150 0.05 -0.44 15.35
CA LEU A 150 1.13 0.48 15.72
C LEU A 150 2.29 0.47 14.73
N MET A 151 2.20 -0.31 13.65
CA MET A 151 3.23 -0.40 12.63
C MET A 151 3.18 0.78 11.67
N HIS A 152 4.28 1.52 11.59
CA HIS A 152 4.50 2.58 10.59
C HIS A 152 5.19 2.03 9.33
N PRO A 153 5.03 2.66 8.16
CA PRO A 153 5.77 2.24 6.97
C PRO A 153 7.29 2.19 7.17
N SER A 154 7.88 3.13 7.92
CA SER A 154 9.34 3.13 8.18
C SER A 154 9.80 2.03 9.14
N ASP A 155 8.92 1.39 9.91
CA ASP A 155 9.34 0.29 10.79
C ASP A 155 9.90 -0.89 9.97
N TYR A 156 9.39 -1.09 8.75
CA TYR A 156 9.87 -2.15 7.86
C TYR A 156 11.36 -2.01 7.49
N THR A 157 11.93 -0.80 7.57
CA THR A 157 13.35 -0.58 7.25
C THR A 157 14.32 -1.25 8.23
N THR A 158 13.83 -1.63 9.41
CA THR A 158 14.63 -2.19 10.50
C THR A 158 14.17 -3.58 10.95
N LEU A 159 13.14 -4.15 10.29
CA LEU A 159 12.66 -5.48 10.65
C LEU A 159 13.68 -6.56 10.28
N PRO A 160 13.98 -7.49 11.19
CA PRO A 160 14.85 -8.61 10.87
C PRO A 160 14.26 -9.49 9.77
N GLY A 161 15.13 -10.01 8.90
CA GLY A 161 14.71 -10.85 7.78
C GLY A 161 14.32 -10.10 6.51
N LEU A 162 14.17 -8.78 6.55
CA LEU A 162 13.97 -7.95 5.37
C LEU A 162 15.30 -7.51 4.79
N GLU A 163 15.57 -7.89 3.54
CA GLU A 163 16.72 -7.46 2.75
C GLU A 163 16.36 -6.24 1.90
N CYS A 164 17.12 -5.15 2.01
CA CYS A 164 16.92 -3.96 1.19
C CYS A 164 17.50 -4.19 -0.21
N LEU A 165 16.65 -4.23 -1.23
CA LEU A 165 17.05 -4.41 -2.63
C LEU A 165 17.29 -3.09 -3.35
N TYR A 166 16.55 -2.02 -2.96
CA TYR A 166 16.64 -0.73 -3.62
C TYR A 166 16.24 0.39 -2.67
N THR A 167 16.91 1.54 -2.81
CA THR A 167 16.51 2.81 -2.20
C THR A 167 16.80 3.94 -3.17
N GLY A 168 15.81 4.76 -3.48
CA GLY A 168 15.95 5.87 -4.44
C GLY A 168 14.60 6.41 -4.91
N PRO A 169 14.60 7.22 -5.99
CA PRO A 169 13.36 7.69 -6.59
C PRO A 169 12.64 6.56 -7.33
N LEU A 170 11.31 6.56 -7.25
CA LEU A 170 10.47 5.51 -7.83
C LEU A 170 10.68 5.31 -9.34
N ARG A 171 10.97 6.39 -10.10
CA ARG A 171 11.26 6.32 -11.56
C ARG A 171 12.49 5.49 -11.90
N GLU A 172 13.43 5.35 -10.95
CA GLU A 172 14.68 4.60 -11.14
C GLU A 172 14.59 3.16 -10.61
N LEU A 173 13.43 2.77 -10.05
CA LEU A 173 13.18 1.40 -9.63
C LEU A 173 13.24 0.47 -10.86
N PRO A 174 14.12 -0.56 -10.89
CA PRO A 174 14.33 -1.41 -12.07
C PRO A 174 13.06 -2.03 -12.63
N GLN A 175 12.17 -2.50 -11.77
CA GLN A 175 10.89 -3.10 -12.16
C GLN A 175 9.98 -2.11 -12.90
N ARG A 176 10.01 -0.84 -12.49
CA ARG A 176 9.25 0.21 -13.16
C ARG A 176 9.81 0.52 -14.55
N GLN A 177 11.13 0.60 -14.69
CA GLN A 177 11.77 0.85 -15.97
C GLN A 177 11.43 -0.24 -17.00
N GLN A 178 11.34 -1.50 -16.57
CA GLN A 178 10.91 -2.60 -17.43
C GLN A 178 9.45 -2.47 -17.87
N MET A 179 8.56 -1.98 -16.99
CA MET A 179 7.14 -1.75 -17.32
C MET A 179 6.92 -0.59 -18.29
N GLU A 180 7.77 0.43 -18.28
CA GLU A 180 7.67 1.58 -19.21
C GLU A 180 8.01 1.21 -20.66
N LEU A 181 8.67 0.09 -20.89
CA LEU A 181 8.87 -0.51 -22.22
C LEU A 181 7.60 -1.20 -22.75
N GLY A 182 6.61 -1.44 -21.88
CA GLY A 182 5.29 -1.92 -22.21
C GLY A 182 4.28 -0.77 -22.43
N GLU A 183 3.01 -1.09 -22.60
CA GLU A 183 1.93 -0.11 -22.79
C GLU A 183 1.78 0.82 -21.57
N ALA A 184 2.51 1.92 -21.53
CA ALA A 184 2.33 2.96 -20.53
C ALA A 184 0.99 3.68 -20.71
N GLU A 185 0.22 3.82 -19.64
CA GLU A 185 -1.00 4.63 -19.64
C GLU A 185 -0.66 6.08 -20.06
N SER A 186 -1.35 6.61 -21.06
CA SER A 186 -1.10 7.98 -21.51
C SER A 186 -1.45 8.99 -20.42
N VAL A 187 -0.78 10.15 -20.40
CA VAL A 187 -1.07 11.24 -19.46
C VAL A 187 -2.55 11.64 -19.52
N VAL A 188 -3.15 11.62 -20.71
CA VAL A 188 -4.58 11.90 -20.92
C VAL A 188 -5.44 10.86 -20.20
N GLY A 189 -5.10 9.57 -20.31
CA GLY A 189 -5.80 8.49 -19.58
C GLY A 189 -5.75 8.66 -18.07
N VAL A 190 -4.62 9.14 -17.54
CA VAL A 190 -4.48 9.43 -16.10
C VAL A 190 -5.43 10.54 -15.66
N TYR A 191 -5.52 11.67 -16.41
CA TYR A 191 -6.43 12.76 -16.08
C TYR A 191 -7.90 12.37 -16.23
N ILE A 192 -8.26 11.56 -17.24
CA ILE A 192 -9.61 11.00 -17.39
C ILE A 192 -9.93 10.10 -16.20
N GLY A 193 -9.01 9.21 -15.79
CA GLY A 193 -9.17 8.35 -14.63
C GLY A 193 -9.38 9.14 -13.34
N LEU A 194 -8.65 10.26 -13.15
CA LEU A 194 -8.82 11.16 -12.02
C LEU A 194 -10.23 11.78 -11.99
N ALA A 195 -10.71 12.31 -13.13
CA ALA A 195 -12.03 12.93 -13.24
C ALA A 195 -13.16 11.91 -12.98
N LEU A 196 -13.09 10.72 -13.58
CA LEU A 196 -14.05 9.64 -13.37
C LEU A 196 -14.03 9.10 -11.93
N GLY A 197 -12.86 9.03 -11.31
CA GLY A 197 -12.69 8.63 -9.92
C GLY A 197 -13.38 9.60 -8.97
N MET A 198 -13.23 10.91 -9.20
CA MET A 198 -13.92 11.96 -8.44
C MET A 198 -15.44 11.85 -8.60
N ALA A 199 -15.94 11.68 -9.83
CA ALA A 199 -17.36 11.55 -10.12
C ALA A 199 -17.98 10.32 -9.40
N LYS A 200 -17.31 9.15 -9.48
CA LYS A 200 -17.75 7.92 -8.79
C LYS A 200 -17.77 8.08 -7.27
N SER A 201 -16.80 8.79 -6.70
CA SER A 201 -16.76 9.03 -5.25
C SER A 201 -17.92 9.92 -4.78
N GLN A 202 -18.31 10.92 -5.57
CA GLN A 202 -19.46 11.78 -5.32
C GLN A 202 -20.77 10.98 -5.36
N VAL A 203 -20.99 10.16 -6.40
CA VAL A 203 -22.20 9.34 -6.54
C VAL A 203 -22.36 8.34 -5.39
N ARG A 204 -21.25 7.68 -4.95
CA ARG A 204 -21.28 6.78 -3.80
C ARG A 204 -21.57 7.52 -2.48
N ARG A 205 -21.13 8.76 -2.34
CA ARG A 205 -21.41 9.59 -1.18
C ARG A 205 -22.89 9.93 -1.07
N VAL A 206 -23.53 10.30 -2.19
CA VAL A 206 -24.97 10.58 -2.26
C VAL A 206 -25.80 9.34 -1.94
N ARG A 207 -25.45 8.15 -2.49
CA ARG A 207 -26.16 6.89 -2.22
C ARG A 207 -26.08 6.38 -0.76
N ARG A 208 -25.16 6.90 0.04
CA ARG A 208 -25.06 6.55 1.48
C ARG A 208 -25.92 7.46 2.39
N TRP A 209 -26.47 8.54 1.83
CA TRP A 209 -27.33 9.49 2.54
C TRP A 209 -28.81 9.35 2.16
N LEU A 210 -29.12 8.53 1.15
CA LEU A 210 -30.46 8.08 0.77
C LEU A 210 -30.68 6.63 1.23
#